data_48fee0ee61aeb6f1b251178234a64dba
#
_entry.id   48fee0ee61aeb6f1b251178234a64dba
#
_cell.length_a   1.000
_cell.length_b   1.000
_cell.length_c   1.000
_cell.angle_alpha   90.00
_cell.angle_beta   90.00
_cell.angle_gamma   90.00
#
_symmetry.space_group_name_H-M   'P 1'
#
loop_
_entity.id
_entity.type
_entity.pdbx_description
1 polymer ?
#
loop_
_entity_poly.entity_id
_entity_poly.type
_entity_poly.pdbx_seq_one_letter_code
_entity_poly.pdbx_strand_id
1 'polypeptide(L)'
;KKIIPNIENECKNQNIEFEIRYITNEKSGYDIALEYKDVECVIYVVGGDGTLTLVLPALVGTKNKLGIIPSGSGNDTYRTIKNLPNKETLIDIGKINDKYFINVACTGIDAEVANNIDKLRNTIIPTNQLYNASIVYTFIKFKHKKMKLKTSVKNIETKYTILSICNGAYYGGGFNIAPKST
;
A
#
# COMPACT_ATOMS: atom_id res chain seq x y z
N LYS A 1 -8.28 16.08 -8.21
CA LYS A 1 -9.23 17.21 -7.96
C LYS A 1 -10.62 17.01 -8.60
N LYS A 2 -10.76 16.21 -9.68
CA LYS A 2 -12.08 15.95 -10.34
C LYS A 2 -12.91 14.84 -9.68
N ILE A 3 -12.30 13.99 -8.86
CA ILE A 3 -13.00 12.83 -8.24
C ILE A 3 -13.91 13.27 -7.10
N ILE A 4 -13.48 14.23 -6.27
CA ILE A 4 -14.22 14.65 -5.07
C ILE A 4 -15.61 15.16 -5.38
N PRO A 5 -15.83 16.09 -6.33
CA PRO A 5 -17.17 16.55 -6.66
C PRO A 5 -18.14 15.43 -7.11
N ASN A 6 -17.60 14.40 -7.79
CA ASN A 6 -18.40 13.25 -8.21
C ASN A 6 -18.83 12.40 -7.00
N ILE A 7 -17.91 12.19 -6.04
CA ILE A 7 -18.23 11.48 -4.80
C ILE A 7 -19.30 12.22 -4.00
N GLU A 8 -19.14 13.54 -3.83
CA GLU A 8 -20.10 14.39 -3.12
C GLU A 8 -21.49 14.31 -3.75
N ASN A 9 -21.56 14.43 -5.09
CA ASN A 9 -22.83 14.34 -5.81
C ASN A 9 -23.48 12.97 -5.65
N GLU A 10 -22.70 11.91 -5.75
CA GLU A 10 -23.22 10.53 -5.59
C GLU A 10 -23.76 10.28 -4.18
N CYS A 11 -23.03 10.69 -3.15
CA CYS A 11 -23.47 10.58 -1.77
C CYS A 11 -24.76 11.36 -1.51
N LYS A 12 -24.87 12.60 -2.06
CA LYS A 12 -26.08 13.42 -1.96
C LYS A 12 -27.26 12.76 -2.65
N ASN A 13 -27.08 12.23 -3.86
CA ASN A 13 -28.12 11.56 -4.63
C ASN A 13 -28.64 10.30 -3.93
N GLN A 14 -27.81 9.62 -3.20
CA GLN A 14 -28.16 8.41 -2.46
C GLN A 14 -28.55 8.67 -1.00
N ASN A 15 -28.64 9.94 -0.55
CA ASN A 15 -28.89 10.31 0.84
C ASN A 15 -27.92 9.65 1.83
N ILE A 16 -26.65 9.51 1.45
CA ILE A 16 -25.59 8.98 2.32
C ILE A 16 -24.97 10.14 3.09
N GLU A 17 -24.96 10.04 4.41
CA GLU A 17 -24.20 10.95 5.25
C GLU A 17 -22.70 10.70 5.06
N PHE A 18 -21.93 11.76 4.80
CA PHE A 18 -20.49 11.64 4.56
C PHE A 18 -19.72 12.86 5.05
N GLU A 19 -18.46 12.63 5.36
CA GLU A 19 -17.48 13.67 5.67
C GLU A 19 -16.22 13.46 4.82
N ILE A 20 -15.65 14.54 4.31
CA ILE A 20 -14.39 14.48 3.55
C ILE A 20 -13.27 15.07 4.39
N ARG A 21 -12.23 14.27 4.62
CA ARG A 21 -11.04 14.65 5.37
C ARG A 21 -9.81 14.61 4.45
N TYR A 22 -8.96 15.60 4.58
CA TYR A 22 -7.74 15.71 3.78
C TYR A 22 -6.51 15.42 4.61
N ILE A 23 -5.62 14.60 4.07
CA ILE A 23 -4.28 14.41 4.62
C ILE A 23 -3.48 15.68 4.37
N THR A 24 -2.84 16.20 5.41
CA THR A 24 -2.00 17.40 5.39
C THR A 24 -0.61 17.08 5.94
N ASN A 25 0.30 18.05 5.90
CA ASN A 25 1.60 17.91 6.55
C ASN A 25 1.50 17.79 8.08
N GLU A 26 0.42 18.31 8.66
CA GLU A 26 0.19 18.33 10.11
C GLU A 26 -0.59 17.10 10.59
N LYS A 27 -1.40 16.48 9.69
CA LYS A 27 -2.28 15.39 10.05
C LYS A 27 -2.22 14.27 9.01
N SER A 28 -1.66 13.16 9.43
CA SER A 28 -1.49 11.98 8.57
C SER A 28 -2.81 11.24 8.35
N GLY A 29 -2.81 10.32 7.36
CA GLY A 29 -3.95 9.42 7.14
C GLY A 29 -4.23 8.51 8.35
N TYR A 30 -3.20 8.14 9.09
CA TYR A 30 -3.34 7.39 10.35
C TYR A 30 -4.10 8.19 11.40
N ASP A 31 -3.69 9.45 11.65
CA ASP A 31 -4.29 10.30 12.68
C ASP A 31 -5.77 10.57 12.37
N ILE A 32 -6.08 10.82 11.10
CA ILE A 32 -7.46 11.03 10.64
C ILE A 32 -8.30 9.78 10.87
N ALA A 33 -7.82 8.62 10.44
CA ALA A 33 -8.57 7.37 10.57
C ALA A 33 -8.75 6.94 12.03
N LEU A 34 -7.79 7.25 12.89
CA LEU A 34 -7.84 6.94 14.33
C LEU A 34 -8.98 7.68 15.05
N GLU A 35 -9.42 8.85 14.58
CA GLU A 35 -10.55 9.58 15.14
C GLU A 35 -11.87 8.80 15.03
N TYR A 36 -11.95 7.87 14.09
CA TYR A 36 -13.14 7.05 13.83
C TYR A 36 -13.04 5.63 14.39
N LYS A 37 -12.02 5.32 15.20
CA LYS A 37 -11.79 3.95 15.71
C LYS A 37 -12.97 3.36 16.48
N ASP A 38 -13.71 4.21 17.18
CA ASP A 38 -14.85 3.84 18.04
C ASP A 38 -16.21 4.12 17.35
N VAL A 39 -16.19 4.54 16.09
CA VAL A 39 -17.38 4.84 15.27
C VAL A 39 -17.47 3.81 14.18
N GLU A 40 -18.56 3.02 14.13
CA GLU A 40 -18.75 2.04 13.06
C GLU A 40 -19.13 2.75 11.75
N CYS A 41 -18.19 2.82 10.81
CA CYS A 41 -18.36 3.50 9.54
C CYS A 41 -17.55 2.83 8.41
N VAL A 42 -17.75 3.30 7.19
CA VAL A 42 -16.92 2.91 6.04
C VAL A 42 -15.95 4.05 5.75
N ILE A 43 -14.67 3.77 5.83
CA ILE A 43 -13.60 4.72 5.51
C ILE A 43 -13.15 4.50 4.06
N TYR A 44 -13.50 5.40 3.17
CA TYR A 44 -13.05 5.39 1.79
C TYR A 44 -11.73 6.13 1.64
N VAL A 45 -10.70 5.41 1.23
CA VAL A 45 -9.39 5.99 0.91
C VAL A 45 -9.35 6.38 -0.56
N VAL A 46 -9.36 7.68 -0.82
CA VAL A 46 -9.15 8.25 -2.16
C VAL A 46 -7.65 8.45 -2.36
N GLY A 47 -7.00 7.48 -2.95
CA GLY A 47 -5.53 7.48 -3.06
C GLY A 47 -4.97 6.26 -3.75
N GLY A 48 -3.67 6.05 -3.60
CA GLY A 48 -2.95 4.86 -4.02
C GLY A 48 -2.50 4.01 -2.83
N ASP A 49 -1.63 3.02 -3.11
CA ASP A 49 -1.12 2.07 -2.11
C ASP A 49 -0.42 2.76 -0.93
N GLY A 50 0.28 3.88 -1.18
CA GLY A 50 0.91 4.66 -0.12
C GLY A 50 -0.09 5.26 0.86
N THR A 51 -1.22 5.80 0.38
CA THR A 51 -2.28 6.34 1.24
C THR A 51 -2.95 5.24 2.05
N LEU A 52 -3.19 4.08 1.42
CA LEU A 52 -3.71 2.89 2.12
C LEU A 52 -2.79 2.44 3.25
N THR A 53 -1.49 2.43 3.02
CA THR A 53 -0.49 2.06 4.03
C THR A 53 -0.52 2.99 5.25
N LEU A 54 -0.83 4.28 5.06
CA LEU A 54 -0.96 5.23 6.17
C LEU A 54 -2.24 5.02 6.98
N VAL A 55 -3.35 4.69 6.33
CA VAL A 55 -4.68 4.55 6.98
C VAL A 55 -4.84 3.18 7.65
N LEU A 56 -4.35 2.12 7.02
CA LEU A 56 -4.56 0.74 7.43
C LEU A 56 -4.30 0.45 8.92
N PRO A 57 -3.19 0.89 9.55
CA PRO A 57 -2.90 0.56 10.94
C PRO A 57 -3.94 1.07 11.93
N ALA A 58 -4.64 2.18 11.61
CA ALA A 58 -5.70 2.73 12.46
C ALA A 58 -7.00 1.92 12.39
N LEU A 59 -7.18 1.11 11.34
CA LEU A 59 -8.39 0.31 11.12
C LEU A 59 -8.28 -1.11 11.67
N VAL A 60 -7.06 -1.61 11.85
CA VAL A 60 -6.85 -2.98 12.34
C VAL A 60 -7.44 -3.15 13.74
N GLY A 61 -8.32 -4.13 13.90
CA GLY A 61 -9.00 -4.42 15.17
C GLY A 61 -10.22 -3.54 15.47
N THR A 62 -10.60 -2.66 14.56
CA THR A 62 -11.86 -1.90 14.64
C THR A 62 -12.99 -2.61 13.89
N LYS A 63 -14.21 -2.09 14.01
CA LYS A 63 -15.37 -2.53 13.21
C LYS A 63 -15.49 -1.80 11.88
N ASN A 64 -14.59 -0.85 11.61
CA ASN A 64 -14.64 -0.04 10.42
C ASN A 64 -14.35 -0.84 9.16
N LYS A 65 -15.04 -0.53 8.09
CA LYS A 65 -14.81 -1.10 6.77
C LYS A 65 -13.91 -0.18 5.95
N LEU A 66 -13.06 -0.76 5.13
CA LEU A 66 -12.17 -0.03 4.23
C LEU A 66 -12.70 -0.09 2.80
N GLY A 67 -12.97 1.07 2.22
CA GLY A 67 -13.24 1.24 0.80
C GLY A 67 -12.04 1.86 0.07
N ILE A 68 -11.85 1.53 -1.19
CA ILE A 68 -10.73 2.05 -2.00
C ILE A 68 -11.26 2.75 -3.25
N ILE A 69 -10.93 4.03 -3.41
CA ILE A 69 -11.14 4.79 -4.63
C ILE A 69 -9.77 5.05 -5.26
N PRO A 70 -9.39 4.30 -6.30
CA PRO A 70 -8.03 4.31 -6.82
C PRO A 70 -7.73 5.62 -7.54
N SER A 71 -6.74 6.37 -7.07
CA SER A 71 -6.27 7.61 -7.68
C SER A 71 -4.74 7.76 -7.67
N GLY A 72 -4.03 6.74 -7.24
CA GLY A 72 -2.57 6.66 -7.30
C GLY A 72 -2.05 6.17 -8.64
N SER A 73 -0.73 6.10 -8.80
CA SER A 73 -0.07 5.64 -10.02
C SER A 73 -0.08 4.10 -10.16
N GLY A 74 0.06 3.35 -9.06
CA GLY A 74 0.12 1.87 -9.07
C GLY A 74 -1.24 1.25 -8.86
N ASN A 75 -1.87 1.54 -7.72
CA ASN A 75 -3.16 0.99 -7.27
C ASN A 75 -3.17 -0.55 -7.26
N ASP A 76 -2.08 -1.15 -6.82
CA ASP A 76 -1.87 -2.59 -6.88
C ASP A 76 -2.79 -3.35 -5.92
N THR A 77 -3.06 -2.78 -4.75
CA THR A 77 -4.06 -3.31 -3.81
C THR A 77 -5.45 -3.33 -4.44
N TYR A 78 -5.87 -2.22 -5.05
CA TYR A 78 -7.15 -2.17 -5.74
C TYR A 78 -7.22 -3.16 -6.90
N ARG A 79 -6.12 -3.31 -7.66
CA ARG A 79 -6.00 -4.27 -8.76
C ARG A 79 -6.20 -5.71 -8.29
N THR A 80 -5.72 -6.04 -7.10
CA THR A 80 -5.94 -7.36 -6.47
C THR A 80 -7.40 -7.57 -6.13
N ILE A 81 -8.04 -6.61 -5.42
CA ILE A 81 -9.36 -6.84 -4.82
C ILE A 81 -10.55 -6.54 -5.73
N LYS A 82 -10.38 -5.74 -6.79
CA LYS A 82 -11.49 -5.28 -7.67
C LYS A 82 -12.30 -6.42 -8.32
N ASN A 83 -11.74 -7.61 -8.42
CA ASN A 83 -12.37 -8.78 -9.03
C ASN A 83 -12.91 -9.76 -7.97
N LEU A 84 -12.87 -9.42 -6.68
CA LEU A 84 -13.47 -10.25 -5.65
C LEU A 84 -14.99 -10.34 -5.85
N PRO A 85 -15.60 -11.51 -5.61
CA PRO A 85 -16.98 -11.78 -6.02
C PRO A 85 -18.03 -10.98 -5.24
N ASN A 86 -17.68 -10.54 -4.03
CA ASN A 86 -18.61 -9.86 -3.14
C ASN A 86 -18.27 -8.37 -3.01
N LYS A 87 -19.30 -7.52 -2.85
CA LYS A 87 -19.13 -6.10 -2.56
C LYS A 87 -18.41 -5.85 -1.24
N GLU A 88 -18.61 -6.71 -0.26
CA GLU A 88 -17.90 -6.72 1.02
C GLU A 88 -17.23 -8.08 1.21
N THR A 89 -15.93 -8.06 1.47
CA THR A 89 -15.11 -9.26 1.65
C THR A 89 -14.16 -9.06 2.81
N LEU A 90 -14.05 -10.04 3.68
CA LEU A 90 -12.99 -10.09 4.69
C LEU A 90 -11.68 -10.45 3.98
N ILE A 91 -10.66 -9.67 4.26
CA ILE A 91 -9.31 -9.91 3.76
C ILE A 91 -8.34 -10.04 4.92
N ASP A 92 -7.34 -10.87 4.75
CA ASP A 92 -6.26 -10.99 5.71
C ASP A 92 -5.38 -9.73 5.67
N ILE A 93 -4.81 -9.39 6.83
CA ILE A 93 -3.83 -8.34 6.97
C ILE A 93 -2.51 -8.93 7.44
N GLY A 94 -1.47 -8.73 6.67
CA GLY A 94 -0.13 -9.16 7.06
C GLY A 94 0.46 -8.24 8.14
N LYS A 95 1.25 -8.83 9.04
CA LYS A 95 2.06 -8.07 10.02
C LYS A 95 3.49 -8.56 9.99
N ILE A 96 4.42 -7.63 9.82
CA ILE A 96 5.86 -7.89 9.92
C ILE A 96 6.45 -6.98 10.97
N ASN A 97 7.02 -7.56 12.02
CA ASN A 97 7.37 -6.85 13.23
C ASN A 97 6.15 -6.08 13.75
N ASP A 98 6.22 -4.74 13.80
CA ASP A 98 5.11 -3.89 14.26
C ASP A 98 4.38 -3.15 13.14
N LYS A 99 4.63 -3.53 11.88
CA LYS A 99 4.03 -2.88 10.71
C LYS A 99 3.02 -3.78 10.03
N TYR A 100 1.85 -3.24 9.77
CA TYR A 100 0.80 -3.89 8.99
C TYR A 100 0.99 -3.63 7.49
N PHE A 101 0.58 -4.60 6.66
CA PHE A 101 0.51 -4.45 5.22
C PHE A 101 -0.70 -5.19 4.66
N ILE A 102 -1.31 -4.63 3.64
CA ILE A 102 -2.52 -5.19 2.99
C ILE A 102 -2.17 -5.92 1.69
N ASN A 103 -1.10 -5.54 1.01
CA ASN A 103 -0.77 -6.03 -0.31
C ASN A 103 0.52 -6.86 -0.30
N VAL A 104 1.67 -6.25 -0.47
CA VAL A 104 2.97 -6.93 -0.50
C VAL A 104 3.96 -6.22 0.41
N ALA A 105 4.65 -6.99 1.24
CA ALA A 105 5.82 -6.52 1.97
C ALA A 105 7.08 -7.13 1.37
N CYS A 106 8.01 -6.31 0.91
CA CYS A 106 9.24 -6.76 0.29
C CYS A 106 10.48 -6.19 0.98
N THR A 107 11.58 -6.94 0.86
CA THR A 107 12.91 -6.51 1.27
C THR A 107 13.96 -7.12 0.35
N GLY A 108 15.13 -6.49 0.29
CA GLY A 108 16.20 -6.87 -0.62
C GLY A 108 16.36 -5.86 -1.74
N ILE A 109 16.71 -6.33 -2.94
CA ILE A 109 17.02 -5.47 -4.07
C ILE A 109 15.80 -4.60 -4.49
N ASP A 110 14.59 -5.14 -4.43
CA ASP A 110 13.35 -4.43 -4.79
C ASP A 110 13.11 -3.22 -3.89
N ALA A 111 13.27 -3.42 -2.57
CA ALA A 111 13.12 -2.34 -1.61
C ALA A 111 14.23 -1.27 -1.79
N GLU A 112 15.44 -1.69 -2.16
CA GLU A 112 16.53 -0.74 -2.43
C GLU A 112 16.32 0.03 -3.74
N VAL A 113 15.71 -0.58 -4.77
CA VAL A 113 15.32 0.15 -6.00
C VAL A 113 14.35 1.27 -5.64
N ALA A 114 13.29 0.97 -4.87
CA ALA A 114 12.32 1.97 -4.45
C ALA A 114 12.97 3.11 -3.63
N ASN A 115 13.81 2.77 -2.67
CA ASN A 115 14.52 3.76 -1.85
C ASN A 115 15.52 4.61 -2.65
N ASN A 116 16.14 4.05 -3.69
CA ASN A 116 17.10 4.76 -4.51
C ASN A 116 16.44 5.72 -5.52
N ILE A 117 15.16 5.52 -5.86
CA ILE A 117 14.40 6.51 -6.64
C ILE A 117 14.41 7.86 -5.92
N ASP A 118 14.12 7.89 -4.63
CA ASP A 118 14.10 9.14 -3.86
C ASP A 118 15.47 9.79 -3.77
N LYS A 119 16.55 9.00 -3.66
CA LYS A 119 17.92 9.52 -3.68
C LYS A 119 18.29 10.13 -5.03
N LEU A 120 17.82 9.54 -6.12
CA LEU A 120 18.12 9.99 -7.48
C LEU A 120 17.21 11.15 -7.92
N ARG A 121 16.11 11.40 -7.23
CA ARG A 121 15.13 12.45 -7.57
C ARG A 121 15.74 13.87 -7.60
N ASN A 122 16.75 14.11 -6.79
CA ASN A 122 17.46 15.40 -6.72
C ASN A 122 18.71 15.45 -7.61
N THR A 123 18.83 14.54 -8.57
CA THR A 123 19.94 14.52 -9.55
C THR A 123 19.48 15.06 -10.90
N ILE A 124 20.41 15.12 -11.87
CA ILE A 124 20.15 15.58 -13.25
C ILE A 124 19.32 14.58 -14.07
N ILE A 125 18.90 13.45 -13.50
CA ILE A 125 18.18 12.39 -14.21
C ILE A 125 16.72 12.83 -14.44
N PRO A 126 16.21 12.78 -15.68
CA PRO A 126 14.82 13.09 -15.96
C PRO A 126 13.85 12.19 -15.20
N THR A 127 12.74 12.74 -14.71
CA THR A 127 11.76 12.05 -13.85
C THR A 127 11.23 10.74 -14.47
N ASN A 128 11.03 10.72 -15.78
CA ASN A 128 10.58 9.53 -16.51
C ASN A 128 11.64 8.40 -16.61
N GLN A 129 12.91 8.71 -16.31
CA GLN A 129 14.01 7.74 -16.33
C GLN A 129 14.49 7.35 -14.93
N LEU A 130 13.97 7.99 -13.87
CA LEU A 130 14.40 7.74 -12.48
C LEU A 130 14.26 6.27 -12.09
N TYR A 131 13.18 5.61 -12.50
CA TYR A 131 12.96 4.20 -12.19
C TYR A 131 14.03 3.31 -12.81
N ASN A 132 14.29 3.46 -14.11
CA ASN A 132 15.31 2.68 -14.82
C ASN A 132 16.72 2.96 -14.28
N ALA A 133 17.03 4.22 -14.01
CA ALA A 133 18.29 4.61 -13.41
C ALA A 133 18.47 4.02 -12.01
N SER A 134 17.39 3.99 -11.20
CA SER A 134 17.40 3.37 -9.87
C SER A 134 17.65 1.87 -9.96
N ILE A 135 17.06 1.17 -10.92
CA ILE A 135 17.35 -0.25 -11.14
C ILE A 135 18.84 -0.45 -11.41
N VAL A 136 19.40 0.24 -12.40
CA VAL A 136 20.82 0.10 -12.77
C VAL A 136 21.73 0.46 -11.60
N TYR A 137 21.48 1.58 -10.93
CA TYR A 137 22.25 2.00 -9.76
C TYR A 137 22.21 0.96 -8.65
N THR A 138 21.02 0.39 -8.39
CA THR A 138 20.84 -0.60 -7.34
C THR A 138 21.58 -1.89 -7.67
N PHE A 139 21.48 -2.40 -8.90
CA PHE A 139 22.20 -3.61 -9.31
C PHE A 139 23.73 -3.47 -9.15
N ILE A 140 24.30 -2.30 -9.45
CA ILE A 140 25.72 -2.06 -9.30
C ILE A 140 26.13 -1.98 -7.82
N LYS A 141 25.27 -1.43 -6.96
CA LYS A 141 25.59 -1.14 -5.54
C LYS A 141 25.07 -2.18 -4.55
N PHE A 142 24.18 -3.08 -4.99
CA PHE A 142 23.51 -4.04 -4.12
C PHE A 142 24.52 -5.01 -3.51
N LYS A 143 24.44 -5.14 -2.19
CA LYS A 143 25.18 -6.15 -1.43
C LYS A 143 24.19 -7.06 -0.72
N HIS A 144 24.31 -8.35 -0.92
CA HIS A 144 23.50 -9.35 -0.24
C HIS A 144 23.63 -9.20 1.27
N LYS A 145 22.51 -9.01 1.96
CA LYS A 145 22.45 -8.93 3.42
C LYS A 145 22.02 -10.28 3.98
N LYS A 146 22.58 -10.67 5.12
CA LYS A 146 22.05 -11.78 5.89
C LYS A 146 20.73 -11.34 6.50
N MET A 147 19.72 -12.16 6.36
CA MET A 147 18.39 -11.93 6.95
C MET A 147 17.99 -13.14 7.77
N LYS A 148 17.25 -12.86 8.86
CA LYS A 148 16.59 -13.86 9.69
C LYS A 148 15.09 -13.72 9.48
N LEU A 149 14.48 -14.73 8.92
CA LEU A 149 13.03 -14.85 8.81
C LEU A 149 12.56 -15.81 9.91
N LYS A 150 11.72 -15.29 10.81
CA LYS A 150 11.04 -16.08 11.83
C LYS A 150 9.57 -16.11 11.53
N THR A 151 9.00 -17.28 11.41
CA THR A 151 7.56 -17.50 11.25
C THR A 151 7.09 -18.47 12.33
N SER A 152 5.80 -18.65 12.49
CA SER A 152 5.23 -19.66 13.39
C SER A 152 5.65 -21.11 13.04
N VAL A 153 6.04 -21.34 11.77
CA VAL A 153 6.34 -22.67 11.24
C VAL A 153 7.85 -22.91 11.10
N LYS A 154 8.61 -21.86 10.72
CA LYS A 154 10.02 -22.03 10.36
C LYS A 154 10.87 -20.80 10.68
N ASN A 155 12.12 -21.07 11.07
CA ASN A 155 13.17 -20.06 11.19
C ASN A 155 14.21 -20.30 10.09
N ILE A 156 14.50 -19.27 9.30
CA ILE A 156 15.45 -19.35 8.20
C ILE A 156 16.45 -18.20 8.37
N GLU A 157 17.73 -18.53 8.31
CA GLU A 157 18.80 -17.54 8.23
C GLU A 157 19.61 -17.81 6.96
N THR A 158 19.60 -16.85 6.05
CA THR A 158 20.34 -16.97 4.79
C THR A 158 20.59 -15.59 4.17
N LYS A 159 21.33 -15.56 3.07
CA LYS A 159 21.45 -14.36 2.23
C LYS A 159 20.34 -14.37 1.19
N TYR A 160 19.55 -13.31 1.15
CA TYR A 160 18.51 -13.15 0.15
C TYR A 160 18.90 -12.04 -0.84
N THR A 161 18.50 -12.23 -2.09
CA THR A 161 18.46 -11.15 -3.06
C THR A 161 17.13 -10.41 -2.96
N ILE A 162 16.05 -11.17 -2.88
CA ILE A 162 14.66 -10.68 -2.74
C ILE A 162 13.95 -11.57 -1.72
N LEU A 163 13.17 -10.95 -0.86
CA LEU A 163 12.14 -11.60 -0.06
C LEU A 163 10.87 -10.80 -0.17
N SER A 164 9.83 -11.42 -0.71
CA SER A 164 8.49 -10.82 -0.81
C SER A 164 7.49 -11.68 -0.07
N ILE A 165 6.70 -11.07 0.80
CA ILE A 165 5.58 -11.69 1.50
C ILE A 165 4.31 -11.09 0.89
N CYS A 166 3.57 -11.91 0.16
CA CYS A 166 2.48 -11.50 -0.69
C CYS A 166 1.14 -11.86 -0.06
N ASN A 167 0.35 -10.86 0.27
CA ASN A 167 -1.06 -10.96 0.61
C ASN A 167 -1.92 -10.63 -0.62
N GLY A 168 -1.45 -9.71 -1.46
CA GLY A 168 -2.03 -9.40 -2.76
C GLY A 168 -1.20 -9.92 -3.94
N ALA A 169 -1.82 -9.94 -5.13
CA ALA A 169 -1.24 -10.52 -6.33
C ALA A 169 -0.28 -9.59 -7.07
N TYR A 170 -0.46 -8.28 -6.95
CA TYR A 170 0.27 -7.29 -7.75
C TYR A 170 1.14 -6.37 -6.91
N TYR A 171 2.27 -5.92 -7.48
CA TYR A 171 3.10 -4.87 -6.91
C TYR A 171 3.84 -4.11 -8.01
N GLY A 172 4.48 -2.98 -7.65
CA GLY A 172 5.33 -2.22 -8.56
C GLY A 172 4.60 -1.60 -9.75
N GLY A 173 3.28 -1.34 -9.63
CA GLY A 173 2.47 -0.73 -10.67
C GLY A 173 1.88 -1.73 -11.67
N GLY A 174 1.56 -2.95 -11.22
CA GLY A 174 0.84 -3.95 -12.00
C GLY A 174 1.61 -5.22 -12.31
N PHE A 175 2.81 -5.39 -11.74
CA PHE A 175 3.53 -6.64 -11.88
C PHE A 175 2.86 -7.75 -11.05
N ASN A 176 2.45 -8.82 -11.70
CA ASN A 176 1.76 -9.94 -11.04
C ASN A 176 2.80 -10.93 -10.47
N ILE A 177 3.18 -10.72 -9.22
CA ILE A 177 4.19 -11.52 -8.52
C ILE A 177 3.62 -12.78 -7.87
N ALA A 178 2.37 -12.72 -7.45
CA ALA A 178 1.71 -13.80 -6.72
C ALA A 178 0.28 -14.06 -7.25
N PRO A 179 0.13 -14.69 -8.42
CA PRO A 179 -1.17 -14.84 -9.10
C PRO A 179 -2.22 -15.61 -8.30
N LYS A 180 -1.80 -16.34 -7.28
CA LYS A 180 -2.69 -17.14 -6.40
C LYS A 180 -3.02 -16.43 -5.08
N SER A 181 -2.48 -15.23 -4.83
CA SER A 181 -2.80 -14.42 -3.66
C SER A 181 -4.07 -13.63 -3.93
N THR A 182 -5.05 -13.74 -3.04
CA THR A 182 -6.34 -13.02 -3.10
C THR A 182 -6.79 -12.68 -1.70
#